data_cb7e1631e4b8211d7f03820ac7319ce9
#
_entry.id   cb7e1631e4b8211d7f03820ac7319ce9
#
_cell.length_a   1.000
_cell.length_b   1.000
_cell.length_c   1.000
_cell.angle_alpha   90.00
_cell.angle_beta   90.00
_cell.angle_gamma   90.00
#
_symmetry.space_group_name_H-M   'P 1'
#
loop_
_entity.id
_entity.type
_entity.pdbx_description
1 polymer ?
#
loop_
_entity_poly.entity_id
_entity_poly.type
_entity_poly.pdbx_seq_one_letter_code
_entity_poly.pdbx_strand_id
1 'polypeptide(L)'
;DVYKRQDLYVCRLFVLVVSVVQPGLPDSRDWCGETRRWWRVWGEDSRASYVSDEEWLFLLDAAVIHDVVWREGRADLVASLRAHVKAFMGMLDRYSVDVASGGRGGGSAVAMIDRYRKRRGA
;
A
#
# COMPACT_ATOMS: atom_id res chain seq x y z
N ASP A 1 19.70 12.88 -15.62
CA ASP A 1 18.36 12.81 -16.01
C ASP A 1 17.50 13.87 -15.32
N VAL A 2 17.41 15.01 -15.99
CA VAL A 2 16.76 16.20 -15.45
C VAL A 2 15.27 15.98 -15.18
N TYR A 3 14.66 15.11 -15.94
CA TYR A 3 13.23 14.81 -15.82
C TYR A 3 12.88 14.09 -14.52
N LYS A 4 13.68 13.10 -14.17
CA LYS A 4 13.50 12.36 -12.91
C LYS A 4 13.78 13.22 -11.69
N ARG A 5 14.71 14.17 -11.82
CA ARG A 5 15.00 15.10 -10.73
C ARG A 5 13.87 16.08 -10.46
N GLN A 6 13.23 16.55 -11.51
CA GLN A 6 12.07 17.45 -11.36
C GLN A 6 10.90 16.75 -10.71
N ASP A 7 10.62 15.51 -11.11
CA ASP A 7 9.56 14.71 -10.50
C ASP A 7 9.85 14.44 -9.03
N LEU A 8 11.11 14.17 -8.70
CA LEU A 8 11.53 13.99 -7.31
C LEU A 8 11.34 15.26 -6.48
N TYR A 9 11.61 16.42 -7.05
CA TYR A 9 11.44 17.70 -6.36
C TYR A 9 9.96 18.01 -6.13
N VAL A 10 9.16 17.83 -7.13
CA VAL A 10 7.72 18.06 -7.03
C VAL A 10 7.10 17.08 -6.04
N CYS A 11 7.49 15.81 -6.09
CA CYS A 11 7.03 14.83 -5.12
C CYS A 11 7.46 15.15 -3.70
N ARG A 12 8.67 15.65 -3.52
CA ARG A 12 9.16 16.02 -2.20
C ARG A 12 8.42 17.22 -1.62
N LEU A 13 8.17 18.22 -2.44
CA LEU A 13 7.39 19.38 -2.01
C LEU A 13 5.96 18.98 -1.68
N PHE A 14 5.40 18.08 -2.47
CA PHE A 14 4.05 17.57 -2.25
C PHE A 14 3.97 16.74 -0.98
N VAL A 15 4.98 15.92 -0.72
CA VAL A 15 5.07 15.10 0.50
C VAL A 15 5.15 15.95 1.75
N LEU A 16 5.85 17.09 1.70
CA LEU A 16 5.92 18.00 2.83
C LEU A 16 4.58 18.64 3.16
N VAL A 17 3.68 18.71 2.20
CA VAL A 17 2.38 19.38 2.37
C VAL A 17 1.27 18.37 2.64
N VAL A 18 1.32 17.18 2.04
CA VAL A 18 0.17 16.27 2.02
C VAL A 18 0.40 14.99 2.80
N SER A 19 1.45 14.25 2.52
CA SER A 19 1.81 13.00 3.20
C SER A 19 2.77 12.17 2.35
N VAL A 20 3.11 10.98 2.84
CA VAL A 20 3.96 10.05 2.12
C VAL A 20 3.23 9.51 0.91
N VAL A 21 3.88 9.54 -0.25
CA VAL A 21 3.31 9.05 -1.50
C VAL A 21 3.91 7.69 -1.82
N GLN A 22 3.09 6.80 -2.39
CA GLN A 22 3.56 5.51 -2.84
C GLN A 22 4.73 5.67 -3.83
N PRO A 23 5.86 5.00 -3.61
CA PRO A 23 6.95 5.03 -4.58
C PRO A 23 6.56 4.28 -5.84
N GLY A 24 7.15 4.67 -6.97
CA GLY A 24 6.99 3.93 -8.21
C GLY A 24 7.74 2.60 -8.14
N LEU A 25 7.34 1.65 -8.97
CA LEU A 25 8.08 0.40 -9.11
C LEU A 25 9.48 0.70 -9.65
N PRO A 26 10.53 0.10 -9.07
CA PRO A 26 11.90 0.38 -9.50
C PRO A 26 12.14 0.01 -10.98
N ASP A 27 12.97 0.82 -11.65
CA ASP A 27 13.35 0.59 -13.04
C ASP A 27 14.30 -0.60 -13.22
N SER A 28 14.77 -1.18 -12.14
CA SER A 28 15.71 -2.30 -12.16
C SER A 28 15.16 -3.56 -12.80
N ARG A 29 13.84 -3.57 -13.05
CA ARG A 29 13.18 -4.75 -13.61
C ARG A 29 12.05 -4.28 -14.51
N ASP A 30 11.81 -5.05 -15.56
CA ASP A 30 10.69 -4.80 -16.46
C ASP A 30 9.45 -5.50 -15.92
N TRP A 31 8.63 -4.77 -15.22
CA TRP A 31 7.45 -5.32 -14.54
C TRP A 31 6.34 -5.66 -15.53
N CYS A 32 5.68 -6.78 -15.35
CA CYS A 32 4.53 -7.14 -16.17
C CYS A 32 3.34 -6.23 -15.89
N GLY A 33 2.40 -6.17 -16.82
CA GLY A 33 1.23 -5.31 -16.73
C GLY A 33 0.36 -5.59 -15.51
N GLU A 34 0.20 -6.86 -15.15
CA GLU A 34 -0.57 -7.28 -14.00
C GLU A 34 0.02 -6.75 -12.70
N THR A 35 1.34 -6.81 -12.57
CA THR A 35 2.03 -6.32 -11.38
C THR A 35 1.96 -4.80 -11.30
N ARG A 36 2.09 -4.10 -12.42
CA ARG A 36 1.94 -2.65 -12.45
C ARG A 36 0.55 -2.21 -11.99
N ARG A 37 -0.48 -2.91 -12.45
CA ARG A 37 -1.86 -2.65 -12.06
C ARG A 37 -2.08 -2.95 -10.58
N TRP A 38 -1.59 -4.09 -10.11
CA TRP A 38 -1.67 -4.51 -8.71
C TRP A 38 -1.00 -3.48 -7.78
N TRP A 39 0.17 -3.00 -8.16
CA TRP A 39 0.90 -1.99 -7.38
C TRP A 39 0.11 -0.70 -7.29
N ARG A 40 -0.44 -0.26 -8.41
CA ARG A 40 -1.22 0.98 -8.45
C ARG A 40 -2.45 0.92 -7.54
N VAL A 41 -3.13 -0.22 -7.49
CA VAL A 41 -4.32 -0.40 -6.65
C VAL A 41 -4.00 -0.17 -5.18
N TRP A 42 -2.84 -0.62 -4.72
CA TRP A 42 -2.42 -0.37 -3.35
C TRP A 42 -2.24 1.12 -3.06
N GLY A 43 -1.74 1.88 -4.02
CA GLY A 43 -1.58 3.32 -3.88
C GLY A 43 -2.88 4.09 -3.87
N GLU A 44 -3.95 3.51 -4.39
CA GLU A 44 -5.28 4.13 -4.41
C GLU A 44 -6.05 3.93 -3.10
N ASP A 45 -5.58 3.07 -2.23
CA ASP A 45 -6.21 2.84 -0.93
C ASP A 45 -6.16 4.12 -0.08
N SER A 46 -7.27 4.43 0.60
CA SER A 46 -7.36 5.62 1.44
C SER A 46 -6.31 5.63 2.56
N ARG A 47 -5.84 4.48 2.97
CA ARG A 47 -4.83 4.35 4.02
C ARG A 47 -3.40 4.49 3.48
N ALA A 48 -3.23 4.51 2.17
CA ALA A 48 -1.92 4.54 1.53
C ALA A 48 -1.10 5.76 1.94
N SER A 49 -1.75 6.89 2.20
CA SER A 49 -1.07 8.12 2.60
C SER A 49 -0.38 8.03 3.95
N TYR A 50 -0.73 7.04 4.76
CA TYR A 50 -0.13 6.82 6.08
C TYR A 50 0.99 5.78 6.06
N VAL A 51 1.15 5.07 4.95
CA VAL A 51 2.14 4.01 4.84
C VAL A 51 3.54 4.61 4.77
N SER A 52 4.46 4.10 5.60
CA SER A 52 5.84 4.56 5.62
C SER A 52 6.63 4.00 4.44
N ASP A 53 7.78 4.60 4.18
CA ASP A 53 8.67 4.14 3.12
C ASP A 53 9.11 2.70 3.35
N GLU A 54 9.38 2.33 4.59
CA GLU A 54 9.79 0.97 4.95
C GLU A 54 8.68 -0.03 4.68
N GLU A 55 7.44 0.35 4.96
CA GLU A 55 6.29 -0.51 4.68
C GLU A 55 6.07 -0.67 3.17
N TRP A 56 6.28 0.39 2.40
CA TRP A 56 6.24 0.28 0.95
C TRP A 56 7.35 -0.63 0.42
N LEU A 57 8.55 -0.55 1.00
CA LEU A 57 9.65 -1.45 0.63
C LEU A 57 9.30 -2.90 0.94
N PHE A 58 8.62 -3.14 2.04
CA PHE A 58 8.12 -4.48 2.37
C PHE A 58 7.17 -4.99 1.28
N LEU A 59 6.26 -4.13 0.81
CA LEU A 59 5.33 -4.51 -0.25
C LEU A 59 6.03 -4.70 -1.59
N LEU A 60 7.16 -4.03 -1.82
CA LEU A 60 7.96 -4.23 -3.03
C LEU A 60 8.48 -5.66 -3.14
N ASP A 61 8.82 -6.30 -2.04
CA ASP A 61 9.20 -7.72 -2.04
C ASP A 61 8.04 -8.58 -2.54
N ALA A 62 6.83 -8.25 -2.12
CA ALA A 62 5.63 -8.93 -2.62
C ALA A 62 5.41 -8.65 -4.10
N ALA A 63 5.75 -7.45 -4.57
CA ALA A 63 5.64 -7.10 -5.99
C ALA A 63 6.55 -7.97 -6.85
N VAL A 64 7.76 -8.26 -6.39
CA VAL A 64 8.68 -9.15 -7.09
C VAL A 64 8.09 -10.55 -7.19
N ILE A 65 7.53 -11.07 -6.10
CA ILE A 65 6.89 -12.38 -6.11
C ILE A 65 5.69 -12.37 -7.07
N HIS A 66 4.88 -11.34 -7.01
CA HIS A 66 3.72 -11.19 -7.88
C HIS A 66 4.12 -11.22 -9.36
N ASP A 67 5.18 -10.49 -9.70
CA ASP A 67 5.68 -10.43 -11.06
C ASP A 67 6.15 -11.81 -11.55
N VAL A 68 6.87 -12.55 -10.72
CA VAL A 68 7.35 -13.89 -11.06
C VAL A 68 6.17 -14.87 -11.21
N VAL A 69 5.18 -14.78 -10.33
CA VAL A 69 3.98 -15.63 -10.42
C VAL A 69 3.29 -15.44 -11.76
N TRP A 70 3.09 -14.19 -12.18
CA TRP A 70 2.37 -13.89 -13.42
C TRP A 70 3.19 -14.17 -14.66
N ARG A 71 4.49 -13.90 -14.62
CA ARG A 71 5.36 -14.11 -15.79
C ARG A 71 5.67 -15.57 -16.04
N GLU A 72 5.93 -16.32 -14.97
CA GLU A 72 6.43 -17.68 -15.07
C GLU A 72 5.40 -18.72 -14.69
N GLY A 73 4.20 -18.30 -14.31
CA GLY A 73 3.15 -19.20 -13.87
C GLY A 73 3.52 -19.99 -12.61
N ARG A 74 4.27 -19.37 -11.71
CA ARG A 74 4.81 -20.02 -10.52
C ARG A 74 3.75 -20.12 -9.43
N ALA A 75 2.90 -21.13 -9.55
CA ALA A 75 1.84 -21.39 -8.56
C ALA A 75 2.39 -21.71 -7.16
N ASP A 76 3.61 -22.26 -7.11
CA ASP A 76 4.28 -22.58 -5.84
C ASP A 76 4.61 -21.33 -5.01
N LEU A 77 4.67 -20.16 -5.62
CA LEU A 77 4.96 -18.91 -4.91
C LEU A 77 3.70 -18.18 -4.42
N VAL A 78 2.52 -18.65 -4.78
CA VAL A 78 1.27 -17.97 -4.42
C VAL A 78 1.07 -17.91 -2.90
N ALA A 79 1.44 -18.97 -2.18
CA ALA A 79 1.33 -18.98 -0.72
C ALA A 79 2.22 -17.92 -0.09
N SER A 80 3.46 -17.78 -0.57
CA SER A 80 4.38 -16.74 -0.08
C SER A 80 3.86 -15.35 -0.39
N LEU A 81 3.31 -15.15 -1.59
CA LEU A 81 2.72 -13.88 -1.98
C LEU A 81 1.55 -13.51 -1.06
N ARG A 82 0.66 -14.45 -0.80
CA ARG A 82 -0.48 -14.23 0.10
C ARG A 82 -0.06 -13.90 1.51
N ALA A 83 0.97 -14.57 2.02
CA ALA A 83 1.50 -14.28 3.35
C ALA A 83 2.05 -12.86 3.44
N HIS A 84 2.78 -12.42 2.41
CA HIS A 84 3.30 -11.05 2.34
C HIS A 84 2.18 -10.02 2.27
N VAL A 85 1.20 -10.25 1.42
CA VAL A 85 0.06 -9.35 1.25
C VAL A 85 -0.75 -9.28 2.55
N LYS A 86 -0.96 -10.42 3.20
CA LYS A 86 -1.67 -10.45 4.48
C LYS A 86 -0.93 -9.64 5.55
N ALA A 87 0.38 -9.75 5.61
CA ALA A 87 1.18 -8.97 6.55
C ALA A 87 1.06 -7.48 6.27
N PHE A 88 1.11 -7.09 5.00
CA PHE A 88 0.94 -5.69 4.61
C PHE A 88 -0.47 -5.18 4.94
N MET A 89 -1.48 -5.98 4.71
CA MET A 89 -2.86 -5.63 5.09
C MET A 89 -2.99 -5.40 6.58
N GLY A 90 -2.29 -6.19 7.39
CA GLY A 90 -2.22 -5.98 8.83
C GLY A 90 -1.60 -4.63 9.19
N MET A 91 -0.59 -4.20 8.45
CA MET A 91 -0.01 -2.86 8.62
C MET A 91 -1.01 -1.77 8.26
N LEU A 92 -1.73 -1.94 7.16
CA LEU A 92 -2.76 -0.99 6.73
C LEU A 92 -3.90 -0.87 7.75
N ASP A 93 -4.29 -1.97 8.36
CA ASP A 93 -5.37 -1.99 9.33
C ASP A 93 -5.09 -1.10 10.54
N ARG A 94 -3.83 -0.92 10.89
CA ARG A 94 -3.44 0.01 11.94
C ARG A 94 -3.79 1.44 11.59
N TYR A 95 -3.74 1.78 10.30
CA TYR A 95 -4.04 3.13 9.82
C TYR A 95 -5.54 3.38 9.62
N SER A 96 -6.36 2.34 9.65
CA SER A 96 -7.81 2.48 9.54
C SER A 96 -8.39 3.33 10.67
N VAL A 97 -7.84 3.19 11.87
CA VAL A 97 -8.26 3.99 13.02
C VAL A 97 -7.86 5.45 12.82
N ASP A 98 -6.63 5.68 12.33
CA ASP A 98 -6.12 7.03 12.10
C ASP A 98 -6.92 7.76 11.03
N VAL A 99 -7.26 7.08 9.95
CA VAL A 99 -8.11 7.63 8.90
C VAL A 99 -9.47 8.00 9.46
N ALA A 100 -10.07 7.13 10.25
CA ALA A 100 -11.36 7.34 10.85
C ALA A 100 -11.34 8.50 11.85
N SER A 101 -10.29 8.63 12.65
CA SER A 101 -10.17 9.71 13.63
C SER A 101 -9.75 11.02 13.00
N GLY A 102 -8.97 10.98 11.92
CA GLY A 102 -8.56 12.19 11.20
C GLY A 102 -9.67 12.79 10.36
N GLY A 103 -10.70 12.03 10.08
CA GLY A 103 -11.81 12.43 9.21
C GLY A 103 -12.74 13.40 9.86
N ARG A 104 -12.84 13.74 11.06
CA ARG A 104 -13.69 14.66 11.73
C ARG A 104 -14.65 14.10 12.68
N GLY A 105 -14.79 14.64 13.79
CA GLY A 105 -15.74 14.26 14.79
C GLY A 105 -15.67 12.76 15.06
N GLY A 106 -14.60 12.33 15.62
CA GLY A 106 -14.28 10.92 15.80
C GLY A 106 -15.36 10.03 16.40
N GLY A 107 -16.45 10.59 16.90
CA GLY A 107 -17.51 9.83 17.54
C GLY A 107 -18.21 8.83 16.62
N SER A 108 -18.56 9.24 15.42
CA SER A 108 -19.28 8.37 14.49
C SER A 108 -18.37 7.29 13.91
N ALA A 109 -17.10 7.64 13.69
CA ALA A 109 -16.13 6.68 13.18
C ALA A 109 -15.81 5.60 14.22
N VAL A 110 -15.65 5.99 15.48
CA VAL A 110 -15.44 5.06 16.59
C VAL A 110 -16.65 4.13 16.72
N ALA A 111 -17.85 4.67 16.59
CA ALA A 111 -19.07 3.86 16.62
C ALA A 111 -19.13 2.83 15.49
N MET A 112 -18.64 3.18 14.31
CA MET A 112 -18.57 2.25 13.18
C MET A 112 -17.58 1.11 13.44
N ILE A 113 -16.41 1.46 13.98
CA ILE A 113 -15.39 0.46 14.33
C ILE A 113 -15.91 -0.48 15.40
N ASP A 114 -16.59 0.04 16.41
CA ASP A 114 -17.19 -0.76 17.47
C ASP A 114 -18.26 -1.70 16.95
N ARG A 115 -19.09 -1.23 16.04
CA ARG A 115 -20.10 -2.08 15.38
C ARG A 115 -19.44 -3.19 14.58
N TYR A 116 -18.36 -2.89 13.90
CA TYR A 116 -17.62 -3.87 13.12
C TYR A 116 -16.99 -4.92 14.04
N ARG A 117 -16.40 -4.49 15.14
CA ARG A 117 -15.83 -5.39 16.15
C ARG A 117 -16.89 -6.30 16.76
N LYS A 118 -18.03 -5.75 17.10
CA LYS A 118 -19.13 -6.52 17.67
C LYS A 118 -19.64 -7.58 16.71
N ARG A 119 -19.73 -7.27 15.42
CA ARG A 119 -20.12 -8.24 14.41
C ARG A 119 -19.12 -9.38 14.29
N ARG A 120 -17.85 -9.08 14.41
CA ARG A 120 -16.80 -10.11 14.33
C ARG A 120 -16.67 -10.92 15.61
N GLY A 121 -16.95 -10.31 16.74
CA GLY A 121 -16.88 -10.97 18.04
C GLY A 121 -18.09 -11.83 18.36
N ALA A 122 -19.15 -11.65 17.60
CA ALA A 122 -20.34 -12.48 17.73
C ALA A 122 -20.19 -13.75 16.90
#